data_0d42e1160bdfdf151a0e877220cd9c1a
#
_entry.id   0d42e1160bdfdf151a0e877220cd9c1a
#
_cell.length_a   1.000
_cell.length_b   1.000
_cell.length_c   1.000
_cell.angle_alpha   90.00
_cell.angle_beta   90.00
_cell.angle_gamma   90.00
#
_symmetry.space_group_name_H-M   'P 1'
#
loop_
_entity.id
_entity.type
_entity.pdbx_description
1 polymer ?
#
loop_
_entity_poly.entity_id
_entity_poly.type
_entity_poly.pdbx_seq_one_letter_code
_entity_poly.pdbx_strand_id
1 'polypeptide(L)'
;MVVRLSDDGATETNTSMVRRNPSRRSFLKTSTALVWGFPLSHFLDQRGPGGGPAPLFAYVGTFSSPLRDPLPTQVDLPPGNGRGILLFRIDRTTGMMTAIGEFEMDISPSCLALNGTGTRLYSANETARVGRDKQGSISAFAVNRVDGKLELLNTVSSGGAGPTYVSVHPDGRYLLVANYHGGSVAVLPILADGRLGDASDVKVAGGTLGSTRATHAPPGSFAISGHDRTHAHMIQADPSRRFVLHADLGLDKIFVWRFEKEHGLLAANDPPSVSLPPGDGPRHFHFHPNGRWLYSIQEEGSTVVLFDYDSASGCLTTRQTISTLPPGFAGTNFCSEILVSADGRYVYAGNRLHDSIAIFSVGPAGSLTLVGEEWTRGSYPRNFAFDPTGRFLYCCNQRSDSITVFRVDRLTGALSFTGCYAAAGNPSMIVFLDLT
;
A
#
# COMPACT_ATOMS: atom_id res chain seq x y z
N MET A 1 59.43 14.06 28.10
CA MET A 1 60.79 13.80 27.65
C MET A 1 60.77 13.80 26.11
N VAL A 2 61.28 14.87 25.56
CA VAL A 2 61.33 15.19 24.11
C VAL A 2 62.55 14.54 23.57
N VAL A 3 62.46 13.88 22.40
CA VAL A 3 63.60 13.83 21.45
C VAL A 3 63.01 13.81 20.03
N ARG A 4 63.53 14.74 19.25
CA ARG A 4 63.35 15.00 17.80
C ARG A 4 64.44 14.32 17.00
N LEU A 5 64.17 14.28 15.67
CA LEU A 5 65.05 14.32 14.50
C LEU A 5 65.51 12.93 13.99
N SER A 6 65.65 12.68 12.71
CA SER A 6 65.96 13.50 11.52
C SER A 6 65.70 12.78 10.21
N ASP A 7 65.56 13.59 9.16
CA ASP A 7 65.56 13.35 7.72
C ASP A 7 66.58 12.35 7.18
N ASP A 8 66.22 11.73 6.04
CA ASP A 8 66.86 11.76 4.72
C ASP A 8 66.25 10.65 3.84
N GLY A 9 65.63 10.90 2.82
CA GLY A 9 65.87 11.26 1.46
C GLY A 9 66.19 10.05 0.57
N ALA A 10 65.27 9.65 -0.31
CA ALA A 10 65.59 9.15 -1.67
C ALA A 10 64.30 8.98 -2.50
N THR A 11 64.28 9.66 -3.59
CA THR A 11 63.32 9.60 -4.71
C THR A 11 63.39 8.26 -5.43
N GLU A 12 62.26 7.58 -5.61
CA GLU A 12 62.06 6.69 -6.75
C GLU A 12 60.64 6.85 -7.29
N THR A 13 60.59 7.34 -8.51
CA THR A 13 59.41 7.44 -9.37
C THR A 13 58.98 6.05 -9.80
N ASN A 14 57.77 5.62 -9.40
CA ASN A 14 57.17 4.45 -10.01
C ASN A 14 55.76 4.80 -10.50
N THR A 15 55.66 4.95 -11.81
CA THR A 15 54.43 5.26 -12.58
C THR A 15 53.60 4.02 -12.64
N SER A 16 52.60 3.88 -11.78
CA SER A 16 51.56 2.85 -11.94
C SER A 16 50.33 3.45 -12.61
N MET A 17 50.04 2.96 -13.81
CA MET A 17 48.86 3.25 -14.59
C MET A 17 47.59 2.84 -13.80
N VAL A 18 46.86 3.84 -13.34
CA VAL A 18 45.50 3.64 -12.84
C VAL A 18 44.59 3.46 -14.06
N ARG A 19 44.12 2.25 -14.30
CA ARG A 19 43.02 1.96 -15.23
C ARG A 19 41.74 2.57 -14.65
N ARG A 20 41.27 3.68 -15.24
CA ARG A 20 39.94 4.24 -14.99
C ARG A 20 38.89 3.38 -15.68
N ASN A 21 38.00 2.79 -14.92
CA ASN A 21 36.77 2.20 -15.44
C ASN A 21 35.90 3.30 -16.06
N PRO A 22 35.38 3.13 -17.28
CA PRO A 22 34.51 4.13 -17.89
C PRO A 22 33.14 4.08 -17.22
N SER A 23 32.66 5.25 -16.79
CA SER A 23 31.32 5.45 -16.22
C SER A 23 30.24 5.10 -17.26
N ARG A 24 29.13 4.56 -16.77
CA ARG A 24 27.94 4.14 -17.55
C ARG A 24 27.18 5.27 -18.28
N ARG A 25 27.79 6.44 -18.50
CA ARG A 25 27.15 7.61 -19.13
C ARG A 25 27.48 7.87 -20.60
N SER A 26 28.23 7.02 -21.29
CA SER A 26 28.64 7.27 -22.69
C SER A 26 28.03 6.32 -23.73
N PHE A 27 26.88 5.70 -23.49
CA PHE A 27 26.24 4.79 -24.45
C PHE A 27 24.98 5.33 -25.12
N LEU A 28 24.76 6.63 -25.11
CA LEU A 28 23.63 7.27 -25.81
C LEU A 28 24.10 8.43 -26.69
N LYS A 29 24.82 8.16 -27.76
CA LYS A 29 24.94 9.04 -28.93
C LYS A 29 25.46 8.22 -30.09
N THR A 30 24.58 7.84 -30.96
CA THR A 30 24.64 7.60 -32.39
C THR A 30 23.76 6.40 -32.79
N SER A 31 22.51 6.68 -33.05
CA SER A 31 21.70 5.84 -33.93
C SER A 31 20.86 6.77 -34.80
N THR A 32 21.34 6.93 -36.02
CA THR A 32 20.63 7.62 -37.10
C THR A 32 19.36 6.84 -37.43
N ALA A 33 18.21 7.42 -37.11
CA ALA A 33 16.91 6.84 -37.45
C ALA A 33 16.64 6.98 -38.94
N LEU A 34 16.57 5.87 -39.66
CA LEU A 34 15.89 5.79 -40.93
C LEU A 34 14.37 5.84 -40.70
N VAL A 35 13.78 6.97 -41.00
CA VAL A 35 12.32 7.16 -41.03
C VAL A 35 11.77 6.45 -42.27
N TRP A 36 11.17 5.29 -42.07
CA TRP A 36 10.23 4.72 -43.01
C TRP A 36 8.83 5.22 -42.65
N GLY A 37 8.35 6.16 -43.47
CA GLY A 37 6.98 6.64 -43.37
C GLY A 37 6.00 5.53 -43.74
N PHE A 38 5.26 5.01 -42.77
CA PHE A 38 4.00 4.32 -43.03
C PHE A 38 2.86 5.34 -42.90
N PRO A 39 1.90 5.32 -43.86
CA PRO A 39 0.76 6.21 -43.75
C PRO A 39 -0.08 5.81 -42.53
N LEU A 40 -0.34 6.77 -41.64
CA LEU A 40 -1.39 6.66 -40.62
C LEU A 40 -2.74 6.55 -41.34
N SER A 41 -3.18 5.33 -41.64
CA SER A 41 -4.57 5.08 -41.93
C SER A 41 -5.36 5.28 -40.63
N HIS A 42 -6.12 6.36 -40.56
CA HIS A 42 -7.19 6.53 -39.58
C HIS A 42 -8.19 5.37 -39.76
N PHE A 43 -8.03 4.32 -38.99
CA PHE A 43 -9.14 3.44 -38.69
C PHE A 43 -10.06 4.18 -37.69
N LEU A 44 -10.98 4.96 -38.23
CA LEU A 44 -12.21 5.30 -37.53
C LEU A 44 -12.93 3.97 -37.33
N ASP A 45 -12.82 3.45 -36.09
CA ASP A 45 -13.64 2.33 -35.62
C ASP A 45 -15.11 2.81 -35.56
N GLN A 46 -15.80 2.68 -36.67
CA GLN A 46 -17.27 2.79 -36.77
C GLN A 46 -17.87 1.50 -36.23
N ARG A 47 -17.71 1.24 -34.93
CA ARG A 47 -18.60 0.31 -34.25
C ARG A 47 -19.78 1.11 -33.75
N GLY A 48 -20.93 0.85 -34.37
CA GLY A 48 -22.22 1.27 -33.83
C GLY A 48 -22.48 0.73 -32.41
N PRO A 49 -23.59 1.06 -31.75
CA PRO A 49 -23.88 0.66 -30.35
C PRO A 49 -24.14 -0.84 -30.27
N GLY A 50 -23.08 -1.63 -30.24
CA GLY A 50 -23.07 -3.09 -30.08
C GLY A 50 -22.11 -3.48 -29.00
N GLY A 51 -22.66 -4.02 -27.92
CA GLY A 51 -22.19 -4.49 -26.65
C GLY A 51 -20.79 -5.10 -26.55
N GLY A 52 -19.76 -4.26 -26.50
CA GLY A 52 -18.47 -4.66 -25.94
C GLY A 52 -18.59 -4.79 -24.40
N PRO A 53 -17.72 -5.58 -23.77
CA PRO A 53 -17.72 -5.66 -22.30
C PRO A 53 -17.54 -4.26 -21.70
N ALA A 54 -18.30 -3.99 -20.63
CA ALA A 54 -18.24 -2.72 -19.92
C ALA A 54 -16.78 -2.36 -19.53
N PRO A 55 -16.40 -1.08 -19.54
CA PRO A 55 -15.04 -0.66 -19.22
C PRO A 55 -14.62 -1.10 -17.80
N LEU A 56 -13.35 -1.46 -17.67
CA LEU A 56 -12.69 -1.64 -16.39
C LEU A 56 -11.63 -0.55 -16.28
N PHE A 57 -11.74 0.27 -15.24
CA PHE A 57 -10.78 1.32 -14.94
C PHE A 57 -9.98 0.99 -13.68
N ALA A 58 -8.77 1.53 -13.59
CA ALA A 58 -7.98 1.52 -12.37
C ALA A 58 -7.54 2.94 -12.04
N TYR A 59 -7.64 3.30 -10.75
CA TYR A 59 -7.09 4.51 -10.19
C TYR A 59 -5.86 4.14 -9.37
N VAL A 60 -4.78 4.89 -9.58
CA VAL A 60 -3.51 4.69 -8.88
C VAL A 60 -3.16 5.93 -8.11
N GLY A 61 -3.12 5.82 -6.79
CA GLY A 61 -2.61 6.86 -5.91
C GLY A 61 -1.10 6.90 -5.94
N THR A 62 -0.52 8.10 -5.78
CA THR A 62 0.93 8.30 -5.86
C THR A 62 1.44 9.18 -4.72
N PHE A 63 2.75 9.11 -4.45
CA PHE A 63 3.43 10.14 -3.69
C PHE A 63 3.82 11.28 -4.63
N SER A 64 3.04 12.36 -4.59
CA SER A 64 3.16 13.52 -5.51
C SER A 64 4.00 14.65 -4.94
N SER A 65 4.27 14.65 -3.64
CA SER A 65 5.10 15.65 -2.98
C SER A 65 6.26 14.99 -2.22
N PRO A 66 7.41 15.68 -2.07
CA PRO A 66 8.52 15.14 -1.29
C PRO A 66 8.07 14.83 0.14
N LEU A 67 8.41 13.65 0.63
CA LEU A 67 8.34 13.34 2.04
C LEU A 67 9.42 14.16 2.74
N ARG A 68 9.04 15.26 3.41
CA ARG A 68 9.98 16.23 3.97
C ARG A 68 10.62 15.76 5.28
N ASP A 69 9.98 14.86 5.99
CA ASP A 69 10.46 14.35 7.28
C ASP A 69 10.32 12.81 7.28
N PRO A 70 11.07 12.07 6.46
CA PRO A 70 11.12 10.62 6.59
C PRO A 70 11.69 10.28 7.98
N LEU A 71 11.09 9.31 8.66
CA LEU A 71 11.65 8.81 9.90
C LEU A 71 13.07 8.26 9.60
N PRO A 72 14.08 8.61 10.40
CA PRO A 72 15.48 8.26 10.13
C PRO A 72 15.77 6.75 10.15
N THR A 73 14.79 5.95 10.48
CA THR A 73 14.86 4.50 10.63
C THR A 73 14.40 3.76 9.39
N GLN A 74 13.78 4.45 8.48
CA GLN A 74 13.24 3.88 7.26
C GLN A 74 14.31 3.88 6.17
N VAL A 75 14.11 3.01 5.22
CA VAL A 75 14.91 3.01 4.00
C VAL A 75 14.77 4.36 3.30
N ASP A 76 15.84 4.90 2.76
CA ASP A 76 15.79 6.11 1.94
C ASP A 76 14.74 5.95 0.84
N LEU A 77 13.65 6.68 0.96
CA LEU A 77 12.67 6.80 -0.10
C LEU A 77 13.08 7.98 -0.99
N PRO A 78 13.05 7.82 -2.31
CA PRO A 78 13.26 8.94 -3.20
C PRO A 78 12.18 9.99 -2.96
N PRO A 79 12.44 11.28 -3.26
CA PRO A 79 11.39 12.29 -3.30
C PRO A 79 10.22 11.80 -4.14
N GLY A 80 8.99 12.11 -3.73
CA GLY A 80 7.80 11.78 -4.51
C GLY A 80 7.87 12.41 -5.89
N ASN A 81 7.67 11.61 -6.94
CA ASN A 81 7.64 12.04 -8.34
C ASN A 81 6.31 11.73 -9.01
N GLY A 82 5.31 11.32 -8.23
CA GLY A 82 3.96 11.15 -8.68
C GLY A 82 3.29 12.49 -9.01
N ARG A 83 2.15 12.42 -9.72
CA ARG A 83 1.42 13.61 -10.19
C ARG A 83 -0.02 13.66 -9.66
N GLY A 84 -0.34 12.89 -8.65
CA GLY A 84 -1.68 12.81 -8.10
C GLY A 84 -2.30 11.42 -8.30
N ILE A 85 -3.51 11.37 -8.87
CA ILE A 85 -4.23 10.12 -9.12
C ILE A 85 -4.18 9.81 -10.61
N LEU A 86 -3.53 8.70 -10.97
CA LEU A 86 -3.44 8.24 -12.35
C LEU A 86 -4.67 7.39 -12.69
N LEU A 87 -5.16 7.52 -13.93
CA LEU A 87 -6.30 6.77 -14.45
C LEU A 87 -5.84 5.87 -15.61
N PHE A 88 -6.15 4.58 -15.50
CA PHE A 88 -5.86 3.57 -16.51
C PHE A 88 -7.15 2.88 -16.96
N ARG A 89 -7.17 2.48 -18.23
CA ARG A 89 -8.10 1.48 -18.77
C ARG A 89 -7.42 0.12 -18.72
N ILE A 90 -8.16 -0.90 -18.30
CA ILE A 90 -7.67 -2.28 -18.20
C ILE A 90 -8.27 -3.12 -19.31
N ASP A 91 -7.43 -3.83 -20.04
CA ASP A 91 -7.86 -4.90 -20.94
C ASP A 91 -8.21 -6.14 -20.11
N ARG A 92 -9.47 -6.52 -20.09
CA ARG A 92 -9.98 -7.62 -19.26
C ARG A 92 -9.42 -9.00 -19.64
N THR A 93 -8.87 -9.14 -20.86
CA THR A 93 -8.35 -10.42 -21.37
C THR A 93 -6.88 -10.61 -21.07
N THR A 94 -6.09 -9.54 -21.24
CA THR A 94 -4.63 -9.58 -21.09
C THR A 94 -4.15 -9.03 -19.76
N GLY A 95 -4.97 -8.24 -19.05
CA GLY A 95 -4.58 -7.48 -17.87
C GLY A 95 -3.79 -6.21 -18.17
N MET A 96 -3.57 -5.89 -19.44
CA MET A 96 -2.77 -4.72 -19.85
C MET A 96 -3.42 -3.42 -19.39
N MET A 97 -2.58 -2.50 -18.89
CA MET A 97 -2.95 -1.17 -18.45
C MET A 97 -2.63 -0.15 -19.54
N THR A 98 -3.59 0.70 -19.89
CA THR A 98 -3.38 1.83 -20.79
C THR A 98 -3.69 3.11 -20.03
N ALA A 99 -2.71 4.00 -19.88
CA ALA A 99 -2.92 5.30 -19.24
C ALA A 99 -3.87 6.15 -20.11
N ILE A 100 -4.92 6.69 -19.51
CA ILE A 100 -5.94 7.48 -20.22
C ILE A 100 -6.17 8.85 -19.59
N GLY A 101 -5.55 9.14 -18.45
CA GLY A 101 -5.63 10.43 -17.78
C GLY A 101 -4.99 10.44 -16.41
N GLU A 102 -5.03 11.59 -15.80
CA GLU A 102 -4.60 11.83 -14.42
C GLU A 102 -5.40 12.97 -13.81
N PHE A 103 -5.51 12.97 -12.49
CA PHE A 103 -5.97 14.10 -11.70
C PHE A 103 -4.78 14.63 -10.92
N GLU A 104 -4.22 15.76 -11.36
CA GLU A 104 -3.03 16.35 -10.76
C GLU A 104 -3.31 16.88 -9.34
N MET A 105 -2.42 16.59 -8.42
CA MET A 105 -2.46 17.06 -7.04
C MET A 105 -1.05 17.38 -6.54
N ASP A 106 -0.93 18.51 -5.83
CA ASP A 106 0.34 18.93 -5.19
C ASP A 106 0.61 18.19 -3.86
N ILE A 107 -0.28 17.31 -3.48
CA ILE A 107 -0.22 16.49 -2.27
C ILE A 107 -0.26 15.01 -2.66
N SER A 108 0.15 14.13 -1.74
CA SER A 108 0.29 12.70 -2.00
C SER A 108 -1.02 11.94 -1.73
N PRO A 109 -1.90 11.69 -2.73
CA PRO A 109 -3.09 10.85 -2.57
C PRO A 109 -2.69 9.37 -2.50
N SER A 110 -1.99 8.99 -1.42
CA SER A 110 -1.30 7.71 -1.31
C SER A 110 -2.22 6.51 -1.09
N CYS A 111 -3.43 6.73 -0.56
CA CYS A 111 -4.42 5.68 -0.36
C CYS A 111 -5.77 6.11 -0.92
N LEU A 112 -6.43 5.20 -1.63
CA LEU A 112 -7.68 5.44 -2.34
C LEU A 112 -8.76 4.47 -1.89
N ALA A 113 -10.02 4.94 -1.82
CA ALA A 113 -11.18 4.10 -1.60
C ALA A 113 -12.33 4.49 -2.53
N LEU A 114 -12.92 3.52 -3.23
CA LEU A 114 -14.15 3.69 -3.98
C LEU A 114 -15.36 3.35 -3.10
N ASN A 115 -16.46 4.08 -3.26
CA ASN A 115 -17.71 3.66 -2.67
C ASN A 115 -18.29 2.42 -3.41
N GLY A 116 -19.20 1.70 -2.77
CA GLY A 116 -19.75 0.45 -3.31
C GLY A 116 -20.50 0.59 -4.65
N THR A 117 -20.90 1.82 -5.03
CA THR A 117 -21.55 2.08 -6.34
C THR A 117 -20.59 2.54 -7.42
N GLY A 118 -19.31 2.75 -7.08
CA GLY A 118 -18.31 3.28 -8.01
C GLY A 118 -18.60 4.69 -8.53
N THR A 119 -19.35 5.49 -7.78
CA THR A 119 -19.70 6.87 -8.14
C THR A 119 -18.88 7.90 -7.39
N ARG A 120 -18.15 7.49 -6.36
CA ARG A 120 -17.31 8.35 -5.54
C ARG A 120 -15.98 7.67 -5.27
N LEU A 121 -14.91 8.47 -5.28
CA LEU A 121 -13.58 8.07 -4.86
C LEU A 121 -13.11 9.02 -3.76
N TYR A 122 -12.42 8.48 -2.77
CA TYR A 122 -11.84 9.22 -1.65
C TYR A 122 -10.34 8.96 -1.61
N SER A 123 -9.54 9.99 -1.31
CA SER A 123 -8.10 9.85 -1.15
C SER A 123 -7.62 10.32 0.21
N ALA A 124 -6.78 9.52 0.87
CA ALA A 124 -5.94 9.98 1.95
C ALA A 124 -4.74 10.73 1.35
N ASN A 125 -4.58 11.99 1.75
CA ASN A 125 -3.50 12.85 1.26
C ASN A 125 -2.37 12.80 2.30
N GLU A 126 -1.47 11.85 2.13
CA GLU A 126 -0.39 11.53 3.08
C GLU A 126 0.70 12.60 3.04
N THR A 127 0.45 13.68 3.77
CA THR A 127 1.44 14.74 4.00
C THR A 127 1.66 14.89 5.50
N ALA A 128 2.92 14.97 5.91
CA ALA A 128 3.28 15.17 7.31
C ALA A 128 2.86 16.56 7.83
N ARG A 129 2.69 17.52 6.92
CA ARG A 129 2.36 18.92 7.26
C ARG A 129 1.45 19.52 6.21
N VAL A 130 0.24 19.87 6.60
CA VAL A 130 -0.63 20.75 5.83
C VAL A 130 -0.92 21.98 6.68
N GLY A 131 -0.41 23.15 6.25
CA GLY A 131 -0.63 24.43 6.91
C GLY A 131 -0.02 24.56 8.31
N ARG A 132 -0.51 25.57 9.07
CA ARG A 132 -0.05 25.85 10.43
C ARG A 132 -0.44 24.76 11.45
N ASP A 133 -1.48 23.97 11.14
CA ASP A 133 -2.11 23.07 12.10
C ASP A 133 -1.60 21.62 12.04
N LYS A 134 -0.62 21.31 11.18
CA LYS A 134 -0.01 19.97 11.04
C LYS A 134 -1.02 18.83 10.84
N GLN A 135 -2.19 19.11 10.27
CA GLN A 135 -3.21 18.12 9.99
C GLN A 135 -3.10 17.66 8.53
N GLY A 136 -3.35 16.37 8.31
CA GLY A 136 -3.54 15.81 6.99
C GLY A 136 -4.92 16.14 6.41
N SER A 137 -5.16 15.78 5.17
CA SER A 137 -6.43 16.01 4.51
C SER A 137 -6.95 14.79 3.77
N ILE A 138 -8.26 14.77 3.54
CA ILE A 138 -8.96 13.78 2.75
C ILE A 138 -9.70 14.51 1.64
N SER A 139 -9.57 14.03 0.40
CA SER A 139 -10.32 14.57 -0.74
C SER A 139 -11.39 13.60 -1.20
N ALA A 140 -12.55 14.16 -1.57
CA ALA A 140 -13.67 13.44 -2.15
C ALA A 140 -13.83 13.83 -3.62
N PHE A 141 -14.07 12.84 -4.48
CA PHE A 141 -14.24 13.02 -5.93
C PHE A 141 -15.54 12.38 -6.42
N ALA A 142 -16.20 13.05 -7.35
CA ALA A 142 -17.18 12.41 -8.22
C ALA A 142 -16.45 11.62 -9.32
N VAL A 143 -16.98 10.45 -9.64
CA VAL A 143 -16.47 9.57 -10.69
C VAL A 143 -17.42 9.60 -11.87
N ASN A 144 -16.93 10.01 -13.04
CA ASN A 144 -17.65 9.85 -14.28
C ASN A 144 -17.58 8.39 -14.74
N ARG A 145 -18.69 7.68 -14.68
CA ARG A 145 -18.73 6.24 -15.03
C ARG A 145 -18.58 5.95 -16.52
N VAL A 146 -18.61 6.96 -17.40
CA VAL A 146 -18.42 6.76 -18.85
C VAL A 146 -16.95 6.69 -19.22
N ASP A 147 -16.15 7.60 -18.68
CA ASP A 147 -14.73 7.76 -19.04
C ASP A 147 -13.75 7.64 -17.87
N GLY A 148 -14.26 7.42 -16.64
CA GLY A 148 -13.48 7.25 -15.43
C GLY A 148 -12.91 8.56 -14.84
N LYS A 149 -13.17 9.72 -15.44
CA LYS A 149 -12.60 10.99 -14.96
C LYS A 149 -13.12 11.36 -13.59
N LEU A 150 -12.23 12.03 -12.84
CA LEU A 150 -12.50 12.54 -11.49
C LEU A 150 -12.83 14.02 -11.52
N GLU A 151 -13.78 14.42 -10.68
CA GLU A 151 -14.10 15.81 -10.36
C GLU A 151 -14.00 15.98 -8.85
N LEU A 152 -13.18 16.93 -8.40
CA LEU A 152 -13.03 17.21 -6.96
C LEU A 152 -14.32 17.80 -6.40
N LEU A 153 -14.85 17.18 -5.37
CA LEU A 153 -16.05 17.66 -4.66
C LEU A 153 -15.67 18.57 -3.49
N ASN A 154 -14.78 18.09 -2.62
CA ASN A 154 -14.22 18.89 -1.52
C ASN A 154 -12.98 18.19 -0.93
N THR A 155 -12.28 18.95 -0.08
CA THR A 155 -11.18 18.47 0.75
C THR A 155 -11.43 18.91 2.18
N VAL A 156 -11.31 17.99 3.14
CA VAL A 156 -11.53 18.23 4.57
C VAL A 156 -10.32 17.77 5.39
N SER A 157 -10.26 18.17 6.67
CA SER A 157 -9.28 17.65 7.61
C SER A 157 -9.47 16.14 7.82
N SER A 158 -8.38 15.39 7.91
CA SER A 158 -8.38 13.97 8.26
C SER A 158 -8.56 13.69 9.77
N GLY A 159 -8.63 14.74 10.61
CA GLY A 159 -8.63 14.59 12.06
C GLY A 159 -7.27 14.24 12.68
N GLY A 160 -6.18 14.29 11.90
CA GLY A 160 -4.82 14.00 12.37
C GLY A 160 -3.77 14.27 11.32
N ALA A 161 -2.49 14.01 11.63
CA ALA A 161 -1.39 14.21 10.70
C ALA A 161 -1.08 12.94 9.91
N GLY A 162 -0.76 13.08 8.61
CA GLY A 162 -0.34 11.99 7.73
C GLY A 162 -1.35 10.87 7.62
N PRO A 163 -2.56 11.12 7.06
CA PRO A 163 -3.51 10.06 6.78
C PRO A 163 -2.89 9.10 5.76
N THR A 164 -2.80 7.83 6.14
CA THR A 164 -2.15 6.79 5.32
C THR A 164 -3.12 5.73 4.82
N TYR A 165 -4.33 5.69 5.40
CA TYR A 165 -5.35 4.73 4.99
C TYR A 165 -6.76 5.30 5.10
N VAL A 166 -7.58 4.97 4.11
CA VAL A 166 -9.02 5.25 4.10
C VAL A 166 -9.81 4.02 3.66
N SER A 167 -10.97 3.81 4.28
CA SER A 167 -11.95 2.82 3.83
C SER A 167 -13.37 3.36 3.97
N VAL A 168 -14.24 3.04 3.02
CA VAL A 168 -15.65 3.36 3.13
C VAL A 168 -16.32 2.30 4.01
N HIS A 169 -17.01 2.75 5.07
CA HIS A 169 -17.83 1.82 5.86
C HIS A 169 -18.92 1.19 4.95
N PRO A 170 -19.20 -0.13 5.08
CA PRO A 170 -20.09 -0.83 4.13
C PRO A 170 -21.53 -0.34 4.08
N ASP A 171 -21.99 0.53 4.99
CA ASP A 171 -23.29 1.20 4.90
C ASP A 171 -23.26 2.44 3.98
N GLY A 172 -22.07 2.85 3.53
CA GLY A 172 -21.87 3.97 2.62
C GLY A 172 -22.02 5.36 3.22
N ARG A 173 -22.27 5.47 4.54
CA ARG A 173 -22.49 6.76 5.22
C ARG A 173 -21.26 7.40 5.83
N TYR A 174 -20.17 6.63 5.98
CA TYR A 174 -18.97 7.08 6.66
C TYR A 174 -17.71 6.63 5.93
N LEU A 175 -16.70 7.49 5.96
CA LEU A 175 -15.31 7.18 5.61
C LEU A 175 -14.52 7.03 6.91
N LEU A 176 -13.78 5.94 7.03
CA LEU A 176 -12.87 5.64 8.12
C LEU A 176 -11.46 6.04 7.71
N VAL A 177 -10.72 6.69 8.60
CA VAL A 177 -9.38 7.24 8.33
C VAL A 177 -8.39 6.79 9.39
N ALA A 178 -7.22 6.35 8.98
CA ALA A 178 -6.06 6.15 9.85
C ALA A 178 -4.98 7.19 9.56
N ASN A 179 -4.58 7.93 10.59
CA ASN A 179 -3.58 9.00 10.55
C ASN A 179 -2.28 8.50 11.17
N TYR A 180 -1.35 8.07 10.33
CA TYR A 180 -0.10 7.43 10.76
C TYR A 180 0.77 8.36 11.62
N HIS A 181 1.08 9.57 11.12
CA HIS A 181 1.95 10.49 11.85
C HIS A 181 1.28 11.11 13.09
N GLY A 182 -0.04 11.21 13.09
CA GLY A 182 -0.83 11.69 14.22
C GLY A 182 -1.17 10.62 15.24
N GLY A 183 -1.06 9.34 14.87
CA GLY A 183 -1.45 8.21 15.73
C GLY A 183 -2.93 8.20 16.06
N SER A 184 -3.78 8.74 15.20
CA SER A 184 -5.23 8.82 15.42
C SER A 184 -6.02 8.08 14.35
N VAL A 185 -7.24 7.72 14.68
CA VAL A 185 -8.25 7.29 13.72
C VAL A 185 -9.43 8.26 13.73
N ALA A 186 -10.08 8.44 12.58
CA ALA A 186 -11.21 9.35 12.48
C ALA A 186 -12.36 8.71 11.67
N VAL A 187 -13.56 9.22 11.92
CA VAL A 187 -14.80 8.89 11.19
C VAL A 187 -15.31 10.17 10.55
N LEU A 188 -15.44 10.19 9.23
CA LEU A 188 -15.93 11.32 8.47
C LEU A 188 -17.28 10.98 7.84
N PRO A 189 -18.37 11.76 8.08
CA PRO A 189 -19.63 11.55 7.40
C PRO A 189 -19.53 11.76 5.89
N ILE A 190 -20.11 10.86 5.11
CA ILE A 190 -20.31 11.01 3.67
C ILE A 190 -21.69 11.65 3.47
N LEU A 191 -21.73 12.86 2.94
CA LEU A 191 -22.94 13.61 2.70
C LEU A 191 -23.73 13.04 1.48
N ALA A 192 -24.98 13.41 1.35
CA ALA A 192 -25.85 12.90 0.29
C ALA A 192 -25.32 13.16 -1.14
N ASP A 193 -24.56 14.25 -1.34
CA ASP A 193 -23.91 14.58 -2.61
C ASP A 193 -22.54 13.92 -2.79
N GLY A 194 -22.08 13.15 -1.80
CA GLY A 194 -20.79 12.45 -1.79
C GLY A 194 -19.62 13.26 -1.27
N ARG A 195 -19.81 14.53 -0.90
CA ARG A 195 -18.83 15.31 -0.16
C ARG A 195 -18.61 14.72 1.23
N LEU A 196 -17.48 15.06 1.83
CA LEU A 196 -17.18 14.72 3.21
C LEU A 196 -17.55 15.88 4.13
N GLY A 197 -18.16 15.55 5.28
CA GLY A 197 -18.30 16.46 6.41
C GLY A 197 -17.08 16.44 7.31
N ASP A 198 -17.09 17.33 8.33
CA ASP A 198 -16.09 17.31 9.40
C ASP A 198 -16.15 15.99 10.17
N ALA A 199 -15.04 15.58 10.77
CA ALA A 199 -14.97 14.33 11.52
C ALA A 199 -16.03 14.30 12.64
N SER A 200 -16.88 13.26 12.63
CA SER A 200 -17.84 13.00 13.70
C SER A 200 -17.16 12.44 14.95
N ASP A 201 -16.04 11.77 14.77
CA ASP A 201 -15.24 11.23 15.86
C ASP A 201 -13.75 11.17 15.50
N VAL A 202 -12.89 11.40 16.51
CA VAL A 202 -11.44 11.23 16.41
C VAL A 202 -10.97 10.52 17.68
N LYS A 203 -10.24 9.42 17.51
CA LYS A 203 -9.66 8.65 18.62
C LYS A 203 -8.15 8.57 18.49
N VAL A 204 -7.45 8.77 19.59
CA VAL A 204 -6.04 8.43 19.73
C VAL A 204 -5.95 7.20 20.64
N ALA A 205 -5.38 6.14 20.12
CA ALA A 205 -5.20 4.93 20.89
C ALA A 205 -4.10 5.11 21.94
N GLY A 206 -4.33 4.61 23.14
CA GLY A 206 -3.35 4.61 24.21
C GLY A 206 -2.72 3.23 24.40
N GLY A 207 -1.49 3.20 24.87
CA GLY A 207 -0.79 1.96 25.17
C GLY A 207 0.69 2.17 25.44
N THR A 208 1.36 1.07 25.80
CA THR A 208 2.82 1.03 25.88
C THR A 208 3.38 0.87 24.48
N LEU A 209 4.39 1.64 24.14
CA LEU A 209 5.11 1.51 22.87
C LEU A 209 5.76 0.12 22.76
N GLY A 210 5.80 -0.40 21.57
CA GLY A 210 6.51 -1.62 21.25
C GLY A 210 8.03 -1.47 21.34
N SER A 211 8.73 -2.57 21.10
CA SER A 211 10.19 -2.58 21.02
C SER A 211 10.64 -1.90 19.72
N THR A 212 11.77 -1.19 19.76
CA THR A 212 12.41 -0.63 18.56
C THR A 212 13.01 -1.70 17.64
N ARG A 213 13.07 -2.96 18.08
CA ARG A 213 13.46 -4.12 17.28
C ARG A 213 12.39 -5.17 17.35
N ALA A 214 12.00 -5.68 16.20
CA ALA A 214 10.97 -6.68 16.09
C ALA A 214 11.41 -8.03 16.69
N THR A 215 10.49 -8.68 17.40
CA THR A 215 10.68 -10.02 17.95
C THR A 215 10.99 -11.05 16.85
N HIS A 216 10.31 -10.92 15.70
CA HIS A 216 10.48 -11.83 14.56
C HIS A 216 11.34 -11.23 13.43
N ALA A 217 12.11 -10.15 13.71
CA ALA A 217 13.00 -9.59 12.69
C ALA A 217 13.93 -10.66 12.13
N PRO A 218 14.14 -10.73 10.80
CA PRO A 218 15.09 -11.66 10.21
C PRO A 218 16.50 -11.47 10.76
N PRO A 219 17.33 -12.51 10.81
CA PRO A 219 18.73 -12.39 11.21
C PRO A 219 19.45 -11.32 10.40
N GLY A 220 20.20 -10.44 11.06
CA GLY A 220 20.93 -9.35 10.41
C GLY A 220 20.07 -8.14 10.03
N SER A 221 18.79 -8.11 10.41
CA SER A 221 17.94 -6.94 10.20
C SER A 221 18.48 -5.75 11.00
N PHE A 222 18.54 -4.59 10.33
CA PHE A 222 18.80 -3.29 10.95
C PHE A 222 17.54 -2.42 11.05
N ALA A 223 16.37 -2.97 10.75
CA ALA A 223 15.12 -2.25 10.82
C ALA A 223 14.90 -1.71 12.23
N ILE A 224 14.73 -0.41 12.33
CA ILE A 224 14.25 0.31 13.50
C ILE A 224 13.09 1.13 12.97
N SER A 225 11.88 0.81 13.31
CA SER A 225 10.80 1.55 12.73
C SER A 225 9.77 1.99 13.74
N GLY A 226 8.81 2.71 13.31
CA GLY A 226 7.58 3.23 13.81
C GLY A 226 7.14 2.98 15.28
N HIS A 227 8.08 2.76 16.23
CA HIS A 227 7.79 2.49 17.64
C HIS A 227 8.17 3.66 18.57
N ASP A 228 8.17 4.89 18.03
CA ASP A 228 8.41 6.13 18.78
C ASP A 228 7.10 6.71 19.37
N ARG A 229 5.96 6.33 18.82
CA ARG A 229 4.61 6.76 19.23
C ARG A 229 3.54 5.80 18.67
N THR A 230 2.28 6.10 18.90
CA THR A 230 1.15 5.46 18.20
C THR A 230 1.20 5.80 16.71
N HIS A 231 1.01 4.80 15.84
CA HIS A 231 1.00 4.90 14.40
C HIS A 231 -0.15 4.08 13.81
N ALA A 232 -1.34 4.67 13.75
CA ALA A 232 -2.49 4.03 13.13
C ALA A 232 -2.24 3.90 11.62
N HIS A 233 -2.11 2.65 11.11
CA HIS A 233 -1.72 2.41 9.72
C HIS A 233 -2.89 1.96 8.84
N MET A 234 -3.82 1.19 9.35
CA MET A 234 -5.01 0.73 8.62
C MET A 234 -6.25 0.78 9.52
N ILE A 235 -7.39 1.08 8.92
CA ILE A 235 -8.70 1.05 9.59
C ILE A 235 -9.78 0.51 8.64
N GLN A 236 -10.61 -0.41 9.11
CA GLN A 236 -11.67 -1.03 8.32
C GLN A 236 -12.81 -1.55 9.21
N ALA A 237 -14.04 -1.51 8.69
CA ALA A 237 -15.15 -2.20 9.31
C ALA A 237 -15.03 -3.72 9.18
N ASP A 238 -15.51 -4.45 10.19
CA ASP A 238 -15.62 -5.90 10.16
C ASP A 238 -16.74 -6.37 9.22
N PRO A 239 -16.77 -7.65 8.80
CA PRO A 239 -17.81 -8.18 7.93
C PRO A 239 -19.23 -8.06 8.49
N SER A 240 -19.40 -8.00 9.83
CA SER A 240 -20.72 -7.80 10.47
C SER A 240 -21.18 -6.35 10.49
N ARG A 241 -20.30 -5.40 10.16
CA ARG A 241 -20.51 -3.94 10.17
C ARG A 241 -20.82 -3.36 11.56
N ARG A 242 -20.52 -4.12 12.61
CA ARG A 242 -20.74 -3.69 14.01
C ARG A 242 -19.48 -3.19 14.67
N PHE A 243 -18.35 -3.65 14.17
CA PHE A 243 -17.04 -3.30 14.68
C PHE A 243 -16.19 -2.61 13.60
N VAL A 244 -15.30 -1.75 14.06
CA VAL A 244 -14.26 -1.14 13.26
C VAL A 244 -12.92 -1.54 13.90
N LEU A 245 -12.01 -2.09 13.10
CA LEU A 245 -10.69 -2.47 13.56
C LEU A 245 -9.67 -1.51 13.00
N HIS A 246 -8.63 -1.19 13.78
CA HIS A 246 -7.45 -0.52 13.24
C HIS A 246 -6.17 -1.18 13.74
N ALA A 247 -5.18 -1.27 12.84
CA ALA A 247 -3.82 -1.68 13.15
C ALA A 247 -3.01 -0.46 13.59
N ASP A 248 -2.38 -0.54 14.76
CA ASP A 248 -1.45 0.46 15.24
C ASP A 248 -0.05 -0.15 15.31
N LEU A 249 0.80 0.29 14.39
CA LEU A 249 2.14 -0.23 14.20
C LEU A 249 3.01 0.07 15.42
N GLY A 250 2.97 1.30 15.95
CA GLY A 250 3.81 1.73 17.05
C GLY A 250 3.46 1.13 18.41
N LEU A 251 2.21 0.68 18.57
CA LEU A 251 1.72 0.06 19.80
C LEU A 251 1.70 -1.48 19.73
N ASP A 252 2.07 -2.08 18.59
CA ASP A 252 1.97 -3.53 18.35
C ASP A 252 0.57 -4.08 18.68
N LYS A 253 -0.48 -3.40 18.21
CA LYS A 253 -1.86 -3.75 18.53
C LYS A 253 -2.79 -3.66 17.32
N ILE A 254 -3.81 -4.52 17.35
CA ILE A 254 -5.03 -4.31 16.58
C ILE A 254 -6.12 -3.92 17.56
N PHE A 255 -6.63 -2.70 17.45
CA PHE A 255 -7.73 -2.18 18.27
C PHE A 255 -9.05 -2.55 17.65
N VAL A 256 -10.06 -2.74 18.51
CA VAL A 256 -11.43 -3.04 18.12
C VAL A 256 -12.34 -2.01 18.75
N TRP A 257 -13.17 -1.38 17.90
CA TRP A 257 -14.15 -0.39 18.28
C TRP A 257 -15.54 -0.90 17.96
N ARG A 258 -16.47 -0.71 18.86
CA ARG A 258 -17.91 -0.82 18.55
C ARG A 258 -18.31 0.42 17.77
N PHE A 259 -18.94 0.22 16.62
CA PHE A 259 -19.34 1.32 15.75
C PHE A 259 -20.79 1.72 15.99
N GLU A 260 -20.98 2.94 16.47
CA GLU A 260 -22.30 3.54 16.63
C GLU A 260 -22.67 4.27 15.33
N LYS A 261 -23.45 3.59 14.50
CA LYS A 261 -23.72 3.96 13.10
C LYS A 261 -24.64 5.18 12.94
N GLU A 262 -25.40 5.58 13.96
CA GLU A 262 -26.34 6.70 13.84
C GLU A 262 -25.61 8.04 13.86
N HIS A 263 -24.55 8.15 14.64
CA HIS A 263 -23.75 9.38 14.78
C HIS A 263 -22.31 9.25 14.30
N GLY A 264 -21.89 8.03 13.86
CA GLY A 264 -20.52 7.77 13.40
C GLY A 264 -19.49 7.86 14.51
N LEU A 265 -19.76 7.22 15.66
CA LEU A 265 -18.89 7.24 16.82
C LEU A 265 -18.21 5.88 17.04
N LEU A 266 -16.98 5.93 17.55
CA LEU A 266 -16.19 4.77 17.95
C LEU A 266 -16.20 4.65 19.48
N ALA A 267 -16.71 3.55 20.01
CA ALA A 267 -16.62 3.21 21.42
C ALA A 267 -15.67 2.01 21.60
N ALA A 268 -14.78 2.07 22.59
CA ALA A 268 -13.88 0.95 22.86
C ALA A 268 -14.66 -0.36 23.06
N ASN A 269 -14.17 -1.44 22.46
CA ASN A 269 -14.72 -2.78 22.69
C ASN A 269 -14.22 -3.33 24.03
N ASP A 270 -14.68 -4.52 24.40
CA ASP A 270 -14.18 -5.28 25.54
C ASP A 270 -13.93 -6.73 25.12
N PRO A 271 -12.65 -7.16 25.04
CA PRO A 271 -11.41 -6.35 25.18
C PRO A 271 -11.23 -5.31 24.06
N PRO A 272 -10.51 -4.18 24.32
CA PRO A 272 -10.39 -3.09 23.35
C PRO A 272 -9.36 -3.35 22.26
N SER A 273 -8.49 -4.33 22.42
CA SER A 273 -7.43 -4.66 21.47
C SER A 273 -6.87 -6.05 21.69
N VAL A 274 -6.17 -6.57 20.69
CA VAL A 274 -5.25 -7.70 20.79
C VAL A 274 -3.82 -7.19 20.61
N SER A 275 -2.87 -7.73 21.40
CA SER A 275 -1.45 -7.40 21.27
C SER A 275 -0.75 -8.40 20.36
N LEU A 276 0.24 -7.90 19.61
CA LEU A 276 1.17 -8.67 18.81
C LEU A 276 2.54 -8.71 19.49
N PRO A 277 3.48 -9.54 19.01
CA PRO A 277 4.84 -9.57 19.54
C PRO A 277 5.51 -8.20 19.44
N PRO A 278 6.25 -7.79 20.49
CA PRO A 278 6.83 -6.45 20.54
C PRO A 278 7.75 -6.14 19.35
N GLY A 279 7.55 -4.99 18.73
CA GLY A 279 8.33 -4.48 17.62
C GLY A 279 7.99 -5.08 16.26
N ASP A 280 7.04 -6.01 16.18
CA ASP A 280 6.66 -6.63 14.91
C ASP A 280 5.89 -5.68 13.99
N GLY A 281 5.11 -4.74 14.54
CA GLY A 281 4.46 -3.64 13.84
C GLY A 281 3.31 -4.08 12.91
N PRO A 282 2.08 -4.27 13.43
CA PRO A 282 0.95 -4.60 12.57
C PRO A 282 0.65 -3.44 11.62
N ARG A 283 0.67 -3.73 10.33
CA ARG A 283 0.51 -2.73 9.27
C ARG A 283 -0.87 -2.78 8.63
N HIS A 284 -1.17 -3.87 7.95
CA HIS A 284 -2.45 -4.15 7.30
C HIS A 284 -3.03 -5.48 7.78
N PHE A 285 -4.32 -5.66 7.56
CA PHE A 285 -5.01 -6.93 7.79
C PHE A 285 -6.09 -7.16 6.74
N HIS A 286 -6.45 -8.43 6.56
CA HIS A 286 -7.53 -8.80 5.66
C HIS A 286 -8.38 -9.90 6.28
N PHE A 287 -9.70 -9.73 6.25
CA PHE A 287 -10.62 -10.76 6.67
C PHE A 287 -10.70 -11.87 5.62
N HIS A 288 -10.74 -13.11 6.09
CA HIS A 288 -11.10 -14.22 5.23
C HIS A 288 -12.59 -14.12 4.83
N PRO A 289 -12.99 -14.53 3.60
CA PRO A 289 -14.38 -14.46 3.15
C PRO A 289 -15.39 -15.16 4.04
N ASN A 290 -14.96 -16.15 4.87
CA ASN A 290 -15.84 -16.82 5.81
C ASN A 290 -16.22 -15.98 7.05
N GLY A 291 -15.61 -14.80 7.23
CA GLY A 291 -15.85 -13.88 8.34
C GLY A 291 -15.36 -14.37 9.72
N ARG A 292 -14.61 -15.49 9.78
CA ARG A 292 -14.16 -16.09 11.06
C ARG A 292 -12.66 -15.95 11.28
N TRP A 293 -11.89 -15.63 10.25
CA TRP A 293 -10.44 -15.48 10.33
C TRP A 293 -10.02 -14.11 9.85
N LEU A 294 -9.00 -13.58 10.50
CA LEU A 294 -8.33 -12.35 10.13
C LEU A 294 -6.84 -12.66 10.02
N TYR A 295 -6.22 -12.19 8.95
CA TYR A 295 -4.76 -12.26 8.73
C TYR A 295 -4.19 -10.85 8.80
N SER A 296 -3.21 -10.65 9.68
CA SER A 296 -2.49 -9.37 9.79
C SER A 296 -1.04 -9.55 9.38
N ILE A 297 -0.54 -8.60 8.60
CA ILE A 297 0.87 -8.55 8.18
C ILE A 297 1.65 -7.60 9.08
N GLN A 298 2.84 -8.03 9.51
CA GLN A 298 3.71 -7.30 10.42
C GLN A 298 4.84 -6.65 9.62
N GLU A 299 4.97 -5.33 9.73
CA GLU A 299 5.92 -4.57 8.90
C GLU A 299 7.36 -4.99 9.15
N GLU A 300 7.81 -4.89 10.40
CA GLU A 300 9.19 -5.16 10.80
C GLU A 300 9.43 -6.63 11.15
N GLY A 301 8.43 -7.31 11.68
CA GLY A 301 8.50 -8.73 12.00
C GLY A 301 8.57 -9.62 10.77
N SER A 302 8.21 -9.10 9.59
CA SER A 302 8.17 -9.86 8.33
C SER A 302 7.39 -11.17 8.46
N THR A 303 6.23 -11.07 9.11
CA THR A 303 5.34 -12.21 9.42
C THR A 303 3.90 -11.92 9.05
N VAL A 304 3.12 -12.99 8.91
CA VAL A 304 1.65 -12.95 8.93
C VAL A 304 1.17 -13.61 10.21
N VAL A 305 0.22 -12.97 10.89
CA VAL A 305 -0.45 -13.52 12.07
C VAL A 305 -1.90 -13.85 11.74
N LEU A 306 -2.29 -15.10 11.98
CA LEU A 306 -3.67 -15.56 11.91
C LEU A 306 -4.37 -15.36 13.24
N PHE A 307 -5.57 -14.81 13.18
CA PHE A 307 -6.51 -14.71 14.31
C PHE A 307 -7.82 -15.44 14.00
N ASP A 308 -8.36 -16.15 15.00
CA ASP A 308 -9.79 -16.39 15.05
C ASP A 308 -10.50 -15.08 15.39
N TYR A 309 -11.55 -14.78 14.65
CA TYR A 309 -12.40 -13.62 14.86
C TYR A 309 -13.81 -14.03 15.26
N ASP A 310 -14.24 -13.59 16.42
CA ASP A 310 -15.62 -13.74 16.87
C ASP A 310 -16.44 -12.50 16.48
N SER A 311 -17.24 -12.62 15.43
CA SER A 311 -18.08 -11.53 14.96
C SER A 311 -19.19 -11.13 15.94
N ALA A 312 -19.49 -11.92 16.99
CA ALA A 312 -20.48 -11.57 18.02
C ALA A 312 -19.93 -10.57 19.04
N SER A 313 -18.69 -10.75 19.44
CA SER A 313 -18.00 -9.93 20.45
C SER A 313 -16.96 -8.98 19.88
N GLY A 314 -16.52 -9.17 18.62
CA GLY A 314 -15.38 -8.45 18.02
C GLY A 314 -14.03 -8.95 18.50
N CYS A 315 -13.97 -10.04 19.25
CA CYS A 315 -12.73 -10.54 19.84
C CYS A 315 -11.83 -11.21 18.79
N LEU A 316 -10.52 -10.99 18.96
CA LEU A 316 -9.46 -11.63 18.19
C LEU A 316 -8.65 -12.57 19.09
N THR A 317 -8.39 -13.80 18.62
CA THR A 317 -7.55 -14.78 19.32
C THR A 317 -6.44 -15.24 18.38
N THR A 318 -5.18 -15.00 18.77
CA THR A 318 -4.01 -15.40 17.97
C THR A 318 -3.92 -16.92 17.84
N ARG A 319 -3.65 -17.42 16.63
CA ARG A 319 -3.56 -18.85 16.31
C ARG A 319 -2.22 -19.27 15.70
N GLN A 320 -1.64 -18.44 14.85
CA GLN A 320 -0.41 -18.75 14.12
C GLN A 320 0.36 -17.48 13.82
N THR A 321 1.69 -17.56 13.87
CA THR A 321 2.61 -16.59 13.29
C THR A 321 3.50 -17.32 12.30
N ILE A 322 3.65 -16.81 11.07
CA ILE A 322 4.44 -17.43 10.00
C ILE A 322 5.23 -16.36 9.24
N SER A 323 6.49 -16.66 8.90
CA SER A 323 7.35 -15.75 8.13
C SER A 323 6.82 -15.57 6.69
N THR A 324 6.98 -14.34 6.17
CA THR A 324 6.73 -14.02 4.75
C THR A 324 7.96 -14.23 3.88
N LEU A 325 9.09 -14.56 4.49
CA LEU A 325 10.39 -14.69 3.83
C LEU A 325 10.76 -16.17 3.69
N PRO A 326 11.56 -16.52 2.66
CA PRO A 326 12.00 -17.88 2.48
C PRO A 326 12.86 -18.38 3.64
N PRO A 327 12.91 -19.70 3.89
CA PRO A 327 13.78 -20.28 4.91
C PRO A 327 15.24 -19.88 4.69
N GLY A 328 15.90 -19.43 5.76
CA GLY A 328 17.30 -19.02 5.73
C GLY A 328 17.56 -17.59 5.23
N PHE A 329 16.52 -16.81 4.95
CA PHE A 329 16.71 -15.39 4.62
C PHE A 329 17.40 -14.66 5.79
N ALA A 330 18.39 -13.83 5.46
CA ALA A 330 19.05 -12.92 6.38
C ALA A 330 19.15 -11.53 5.74
N GLY A 331 18.90 -10.50 6.52
CA GLY A 331 18.88 -9.12 6.06
C GLY A 331 17.65 -8.36 6.53
N THR A 332 17.45 -7.15 6.03
CA THR A 332 16.32 -6.31 6.40
C THR A 332 15.19 -6.46 5.39
N ASN A 333 13.97 -6.63 5.89
CA ASN A 333 12.75 -6.54 5.09
C ASN A 333 11.67 -5.77 5.85
N PHE A 334 10.76 -5.15 5.10
CA PHE A 334 9.54 -4.52 5.60
C PHE A 334 8.36 -5.06 4.81
N CYS A 335 7.39 -5.64 5.47
CA CYS A 335 6.16 -6.04 4.81
C CYS A 335 5.26 -4.85 4.46
N SER A 336 4.37 -5.04 3.50
CA SER A 336 3.49 -3.98 3.01
C SER A 336 2.01 -4.38 3.04
N GLU A 337 1.53 -5.03 2.00
CA GLU A 337 0.14 -5.37 1.77
C GLU A 337 -0.13 -6.84 2.06
N ILE A 338 -1.37 -7.13 2.43
CA ILE A 338 -1.87 -8.49 2.59
C ILE A 338 -3.25 -8.62 1.95
N LEU A 339 -3.45 -9.64 1.13
CA LEU A 339 -4.73 -9.97 0.51
C LEU A 339 -5.08 -11.43 0.70
N VAL A 340 -6.37 -11.71 0.88
CA VAL A 340 -6.94 -13.05 0.78
C VAL A 340 -7.64 -13.17 -0.57
N SER A 341 -7.41 -14.27 -1.29
CA SER A 341 -8.15 -14.54 -2.53
C SER A 341 -9.66 -14.60 -2.29
N ALA A 342 -10.46 -14.21 -3.27
CA ALA A 342 -11.92 -14.14 -3.12
C ALA A 342 -12.57 -15.49 -2.74
N ASP A 343 -11.93 -16.60 -3.11
CA ASP A 343 -12.36 -17.96 -2.74
C ASP A 343 -11.80 -18.45 -1.39
N GLY A 344 -10.99 -17.61 -0.71
CA GLY A 344 -10.41 -17.88 0.60
C GLY A 344 -9.27 -18.89 0.61
N ARG A 345 -8.82 -19.41 -0.55
CA ARG A 345 -7.82 -20.49 -0.60
C ARG A 345 -6.39 -20.04 -0.43
N TYR A 346 -6.10 -18.77 -0.72
CA TYR A 346 -4.73 -18.24 -0.70
C TYR A 346 -4.65 -16.89 -0.01
N VAL A 347 -3.51 -16.65 0.66
CA VAL A 347 -3.11 -15.36 1.21
C VAL A 347 -1.83 -14.90 0.52
N TYR A 348 -1.76 -13.64 0.16
CA TYR A 348 -0.63 -12.99 -0.51
C TYR A 348 -0.08 -11.90 0.40
N ALA A 349 1.23 -11.87 0.61
CA ALA A 349 1.90 -10.95 1.52
C ALA A 349 3.12 -10.30 0.86
N GLY A 350 3.19 -8.97 0.85
CA GLY A 350 4.22 -8.20 0.15
C GLY A 350 5.45 -7.92 1.00
N ASN A 351 6.63 -8.08 0.43
CA ASN A 351 7.95 -7.87 1.02
C ASN A 351 8.68 -6.75 0.28
N ARG A 352 8.78 -5.55 0.88
CA ARG A 352 9.25 -4.33 0.20
C ARG A 352 10.75 -4.33 -0.14
N LEU A 353 11.62 -4.91 0.69
CA LEU A 353 13.07 -4.96 0.42
C LEU A 353 13.52 -6.29 -0.16
N HIS A 354 12.73 -7.33 -0.01
CA HIS A 354 12.91 -8.60 -0.72
C HIS A 354 12.30 -8.55 -2.13
N ASP A 355 11.54 -7.50 -2.44
CA ASP A 355 10.89 -7.27 -3.74
C ASP A 355 10.05 -8.45 -4.22
N SER A 356 9.33 -9.12 -3.28
CA SER A 356 8.54 -10.32 -3.55
C SER A 356 7.13 -10.25 -2.95
N ILE A 357 6.28 -11.16 -3.43
CA ILE A 357 4.99 -11.49 -2.82
C ILE A 357 5.06 -12.95 -2.38
N ALA A 358 4.99 -13.19 -1.06
CA ALA A 358 4.84 -14.52 -0.50
C ALA A 358 3.42 -15.03 -0.70
N ILE A 359 3.28 -16.32 -1.02
CA ILE A 359 2.01 -16.97 -1.33
C ILE A 359 1.79 -18.10 -0.34
N PHE A 360 0.67 -18.06 0.37
CA PHE A 360 0.30 -19.07 1.35
C PHE A 360 -0.97 -19.76 0.93
N SER A 361 -1.04 -21.08 1.08
CA SER A 361 -2.30 -21.83 1.05
C SER A 361 -2.99 -21.75 2.41
N VAL A 362 -4.32 -21.68 2.41
CA VAL A 362 -5.17 -21.65 3.59
C VAL A 362 -5.69 -23.07 3.87
N GLY A 363 -5.33 -23.61 5.03
CA GLY A 363 -5.80 -24.91 5.50
C GLY A 363 -7.21 -24.88 6.10
N PRO A 364 -7.78 -26.04 6.45
CA PRO A 364 -9.18 -26.15 6.93
C PRO A 364 -9.48 -25.32 8.19
N ALA A 365 -8.49 -25.10 9.05
CA ALA A 365 -8.63 -24.28 10.27
C ALA A 365 -8.11 -22.85 10.09
N GLY A 366 -7.92 -22.39 8.84
CA GLY A 366 -7.38 -21.08 8.54
C GLY A 366 -5.86 -20.99 8.59
N SER A 367 -5.17 -22.06 9.01
CA SER A 367 -3.70 -22.09 9.10
C SER A 367 -3.04 -21.85 7.75
N LEU A 368 -1.94 -21.13 7.75
CA LEU A 368 -1.17 -20.79 6.56
C LEU A 368 0.00 -21.77 6.37
N THR A 369 0.24 -22.15 5.13
CA THR A 369 1.45 -22.85 4.70
C THR A 369 2.05 -22.09 3.53
N LEU A 370 3.33 -21.68 3.62
CA LEU A 370 4.04 -21.02 2.52
C LEU A 370 4.18 -22.03 1.36
N VAL A 371 3.62 -21.67 0.21
CA VAL A 371 3.62 -22.55 -1.00
C VAL A 371 4.44 -21.97 -2.14
N GLY A 372 4.83 -20.71 -2.04
CA GLY A 372 5.67 -20.07 -3.04
C GLY A 372 5.90 -18.60 -2.74
N GLU A 373 6.69 -18.00 -3.60
CA GLU A 373 6.90 -16.56 -3.68
C GLU A 373 7.10 -16.16 -5.16
N GLU A 374 6.76 -14.93 -5.49
CA GLU A 374 7.01 -14.37 -6.82
C GLU A 374 7.70 -13.03 -6.70
N TRP A 375 8.77 -12.83 -7.45
CA TRP A 375 9.45 -11.55 -7.56
C TRP A 375 8.55 -10.53 -8.28
N THR A 376 8.42 -9.31 -7.70
CA THR A 376 7.50 -8.28 -8.19
C THR A 376 7.93 -7.60 -9.49
N ARG A 377 9.10 -7.94 -10.03
CA ARG A 377 9.68 -7.35 -11.26
C ARG A 377 9.89 -5.84 -11.16
N GLY A 378 9.96 -5.35 -9.94
CA GLY A 378 10.18 -3.95 -9.60
C GLY A 378 10.76 -3.84 -8.21
N SER A 379 10.87 -2.63 -7.68
CA SER A 379 11.44 -2.38 -6.36
C SER A 379 10.44 -1.70 -5.44
N TYR A 380 10.41 -2.19 -4.20
CA TYR A 380 9.60 -1.69 -3.11
C TYR A 380 8.09 -1.82 -3.37
N PRO A 381 7.57 -3.07 -3.48
CA PRO A 381 6.14 -3.31 -3.66
C PRO A 381 5.34 -2.83 -2.45
N ARG A 382 4.75 -1.63 -2.55
CA ARG A 382 4.03 -1.00 -1.45
C ARG A 382 2.61 -1.51 -1.30
N ASN A 383 1.96 -1.76 -2.42
CA ASN A 383 0.59 -2.26 -2.48
C ASN A 383 0.40 -3.15 -3.70
N PHE A 384 -0.53 -4.05 -3.61
CA PHE A 384 -1.02 -4.81 -4.76
C PHE A 384 -2.51 -5.10 -4.58
N ALA A 385 -3.22 -5.29 -5.69
CA ALA A 385 -4.63 -5.61 -5.67
C ALA A 385 -4.99 -6.57 -6.80
N PHE A 386 -6.00 -7.40 -6.56
CA PHE A 386 -6.62 -8.17 -7.63
C PHE A 386 -7.52 -7.29 -8.48
N ASP A 387 -7.60 -7.58 -9.78
CA ASP A 387 -8.71 -7.11 -10.59
C ASP A 387 -10.04 -7.70 -10.05
N PRO A 388 -11.19 -7.11 -10.36
CA PRO A 388 -12.48 -7.61 -9.84
C PRO A 388 -12.79 -9.07 -10.20
N THR A 389 -12.14 -9.61 -11.24
CA THR A 389 -12.30 -11.01 -11.63
C THR A 389 -11.40 -11.96 -10.84
N GLY A 390 -10.38 -11.45 -10.13
CA GLY A 390 -9.34 -12.24 -9.47
C GLY A 390 -8.45 -13.03 -10.44
N ARG A 391 -8.40 -12.66 -11.71
CA ARG A 391 -7.53 -13.29 -12.72
C ARG A 391 -6.16 -12.65 -12.81
N PHE A 392 -6.08 -11.39 -12.43
CA PHE A 392 -4.85 -10.61 -12.46
C PHE A 392 -4.60 -9.96 -11.12
N LEU A 393 -3.32 -9.87 -10.75
CA LEU A 393 -2.82 -9.10 -9.62
C LEU A 393 -1.92 -8.00 -10.15
N TYR A 394 -2.13 -6.78 -9.67
CA TYR A 394 -1.39 -5.57 -10.04
C TYR A 394 -0.56 -5.12 -8.86
N CYS A 395 0.74 -4.98 -9.05
CA CYS A 395 1.69 -4.62 -7.99
C CYS A 395 2.29 -3.24 -8.22
N CYS A 396 2.09 -2.33 -7.26
CA CYS A 396 2.64 -0.98 -7.25
C CYS A 396 4.07 -1.02 -6.67
N ASN A 397 5.07 -0.92 -7.53
CA ASN A 397 6.49 -0.91 -7.18
C ASN A 397 6.95 0.54 -7.00
N GLN A 398 6.87 1.04 -5.76
CA GLN A 398 7.03 2.47 -5.45
C GLN A 398 8.37 3.06 -5.89
N ARG A 399 9.49 2.32 -5.72
CA ARG A 399 10.84 2.82 -6.02
C ARG A 399 11.25 2.69 -7.47
N SER A 400 10.59 1.84 -8.22
CA SER A 400 10.88 1.64 -9.65
C SER A 400 9.86 2.29 -10.56
N ASP A 401 8.98 3.15 -10.04
CA ASP A 401 8.02 3.95 -10.80
C ASP A 401 7.19 3.10 -11.79
N SER A 402 6.76 1.93 -11.33
CA SER A 402 6.10 0.95 -12.19
C SER A 402 5.01 0.17 -11.49
N ILE A 403 4.02 -0.21 -12.28
CA ILE A 403 3.04 -1.22 -11.91
C ILE A 403 3.31 -2.45 -12.76
N THR A 404 3.42 -3.61 -12.13
CA THR A 404 3.61 -4.90 -12.79
C THR A 404 2.37 -5.75 -12.66
N VAL A 405 2.08 -6.56 -13.70
CA VAL A 405 0.84 -7.32 -13.79
C VAL A 405 1.15 -8.82 -13.82
N PHE A 406 0.48 -9.56 -12.96
CA PHE A 406 0.63 -11.00 -12.83
C PHE A 406 -0.69 -11.70 -13.13
N ARG A 407 -0.63 -12.82 -13.83
CA ARG A 407 -1.75 -13.75 -13.94
C ARG A 407 -1.80 -14.63 -12.70
N VAL A 408 -2.98 -14.82 -12.15
CA VAL A 408 -3.23 -15.66 -10.98
C VAL A 408 -3.69 -17.02 -11.42
N ASP A 409 -2.98 -18.06 -11.03
CA ASP A 409 -3.46 -19.44 -11.12
C ASP A 409 -4.36 -19.73 -9.91
N ARG A 410 -5.65 -19.83 -10.14
CA ARG A 410 -6.62 -20.06 -9.07
C ARG A 410 -6.54 -21.45 -8.43
N LEU A 411 -5.90 -22.42 -9.07
CA LEU A 411 -5.77 -23.77 -8.53
C LEU A 411 -4.60 -23.89 -7.56
N THR A 412 -3.51 -23.21 -7.87
CA THR A 412 -2.26 -23.28 -7.11
C THR A 412 -1.93 -22.01 -6.31
N GLY A 413 -2.64 -20.90 -6.57
CA GLY A 413 -2.34 -19.57 -6.04
C GLY A 413 -1.13 -18.90 -6.69
N ALA A 414 -0.42 -19.57 -7.58
CA ALA A 414 0.81 -19.07 -8.19
C ALA A 414 0.56 -17.81 -9.02
N LEU A 415 1.53 -16.90 -8.96
CA LEU A 415 1.59 -15.69 -9.77
C LEU A 415 2.53 -15.92 -10.94
N SER A 416 2.14 -15.49 -12.14
CA SER A 416 2.98 -15.54 -13.33
C SER A 416 3.02 -14.15 -13.97
N PHE A 417 4.22 -13.59 -14.11
CA PHE A 417 4.39 -12.28 -14.74
C PHE A 417 3.90 -12.29 -16.19
N THR A 418 3.05 -11.32 -16.54
CA THR A 418 2.44 -11.23 -17.88
C THR A 418 3.34 -10.58 -18.91
N GLY A 419 4.47 -9.98 -18.51
CA GLY A 419 5.28 -9.10 -19.35
C GLY A 419 4.80 -7.65 -19.36
N CYS A 420 3.69 -7.34 -18.68
CA CYS A 420 3.12 -5.99 -18.68
C CYS A 420 3.72 -5.12 -17.57
N TYR A 421 4.24 -3.97 -17.99
CA TYR A 421 4.64 -2.86 -17.14
C TYR A 421 3.80 -1.62 -17.49
N ALA A 422 3.30 -0.92 -16.48
CA ALA A 422 2.74 0.41 -16.64
C ALA A 422 3.59 1.43 -15.88
N ALA A 423 3.95 2.52 -16.52
CA ALA A 423 4.69 3.61 -15.88
C ALA A 423 3.76 4.36 -14.92
N ALA A 424 4.21 4.56 -13.69
CA ALA A 424 3.49 5.32 -12.66
C ALA A 424 4.53 5.86 -11.67
N GLY A 425 4.68 7.17 -11.57
CA GLY A 425 5.62 7.78 -10.62
C GLY A 425 5.21 7.49 -9.19
N ASN A 426 6.09 6.93 -8.38
CA ASN A 426 5.88 6.53 -6.98
C ASN A 426 4.48 5.94 -6.70
N PRO A 427 4.04 4.86 -7.37
CA PRO A 427 2.71 4.30 -7.17
C PRO A 427 2.60 3.71 -5.77
N SER A 428 1.53 4.03 -5.05
CA SER A 428 1.37 3.63 -3.66
C SER A 428 0.16 2.74 -3.41
N MET A 429 -0.90 2.88 -4.21
CA MET A 429 -2.12 2.08 -4.10
C MET A 429 -2.87 2.03 -5.43
N ILE A 430 -3.54 0.92 -5.71
CA ILE A 430 -4.40 0.75 -6.87
C ILE A 430 -5.78 0.26 -6.46
N VAL A 431 -6.84 0.87 -7.03
CA VAL A 431 -8.23 0.45 -6.86
C VAL A 431 -8.92 0.35 -8.21
N PHE A 432 -9.91 -0.54 -8.33
CA PHE A 432 -10.57 -0.82 -9.60
C PHE A 432 -12.03 -0.37 -9.59
N LEU A 433 -12.46 0.26 -10.70
CA LEU A 433 -13.84 0.56 -11.00
C LEU A 433 -14.32 -0.39 -12.11
N ASP A 434 -15.14 -1.36 -11.73
CA ASP A 434 -15.81 -2.25 -12.67
C ASP A 434 -17.20 -1.72 -12.98
N LEU A 435 -17.50 -1.58 -14.27
CA LEU A 435 -18.79 -1.07 -14.76
C LEU A 435 -19.70 -2.17 -15.30
N THR A 436 -19.34 -3.47 -15.06
CA THR A 436 -20.23 -4.60 -15.41
C THR A 436 -21.48 -4.65 -14.54
#